data_6befcea8f4bfbf6649d0b6b3b0f29e73
#
_entry.id   6befcea8f4bfbf6649d0b6b3b0f29e73
#
_cell.length_a   1.000
_cell.length_b   1.000
_cell.length_c   1.000
_cell.angle_alpha   90.00
_cell.angle_beta   90.00
_cell.angle_gamma   90.00
#
_symmetry.space_group_name_H-M   'P 1'
#
loop_
_entity.id
_entity.type
_entity.pdbx_description
1 polymer ?
#
loop_
_entity_poly.entity_id
_entity_poly.type
_entity_poly.pdbx_seq_one_letter_code
_entity_poly.pdbx_strand_id
1 'polypeptide(L)'
;KGKLRFFSTAVSGGEEGARVGPALMASGDQSAWQYVKPMWEAIAAKVDANGLPVAQFKAGEACAAYVGPSGTGHYVKMVHNGIEYADMQLICEVYQFMRGVLDMP
;
A
#
# COMPACT_ATOMS: atom_id res chain seq x y z
N LYS A 1 -7.87 30.87 17.37
CA LYS A 1 -6.79 29.84 17.35
C LYS A 1 -7.26 28.70 16.48
N GLY A 2 -6.59 28.45 15.34
CA GLY A 2 -6.92 27.35 14.43
C GLY A 2 -6.75 25.99 15.13
N LYS A 3 -7.69 25.07 14.94
CA LYS A 3 -7.60 23.71 15.45
C LYS A 3 -6.60 22.92 14.57
N LEU A 4 -5.58 22.34 15.18
CA LEU A 4 -4.66 21.44 14.47
C LEU A 4 -5.43 20.22 13.99
N ARG A 5 -5.13 19.78 12.77
CA ARG A 5 -5.66 18.56 12.18
C ARG A 5 -4.57 17.52 12.12
N PHE A 6 -4.85 16.33 12.64
CA PHE A 6 -3.94 15.20 12.55
C PHE A 6 -4.28 14.34 11.34
N PHE A 7 -3.25 13.99 10.58
CA PHE A 7 -3.36 13.15 9.40
C PHE A 7 -2.13 12.25 9.28
N SER A 8 -2.34 10.99 8.97
CA SER A 8 -1.26 10.03 8.78
C SER A 8 -1.53 9.14 7.56
N THR A 9 -0.49 8.57 7.00
CA THR A 9 -0.61 7.71 5.83
C THR A 9 0.30 6.51 5.97
N ALA A 10 -0.28 5.32 5.91
CA ALA A 10 0.50 4.09 5.78
C ALA A 10 0.84 3.84 4.31
N VAL A 11 1.97 3.20 4.09
CA VAL A 11 2.59 3.03 2.77
C VAL A 11 2.80 1.55 2.49
N SER A 12 2.52 1.13 1.26
CA SER A 12 2.84 -0.20 0.75
C SER A 12 3.63 -0.10 -0.56
N GLY A 13 4.60 -1.01 -0.77
CA GLY A 13 5.42 -1.07 -1.97
C GLY A 13 6.90 -1.29 -1.72
N GLY A 14 7.33 -1.39 -0.45
CA GLY A 14 8.74 -1.52 -0.09
C GLY A 14 9.56 -0.31 -0.51
N GLU A 15 10.87 -0.48 -0.61
CA GLU A 15 11.80 0.58 -1.02
C GLU A 15 11.54 1.03 -2.46
N GLU A 16 11.38 0.10 -3.38
CA GLU A 16 11.12 0.40 -4.79
C GLU A 16 9.79 1.14 -4.97
N GLY A 17 8.71 0.64 -4.36
CA GLY A 17 7.41 1.29 -4.41
C GLY A 17 7.44 2.70 -3.82
N ALA A 18 8.13 2.91 -2.71
CA ALA A 18 8.29 4.25 -2.13
C ALA A 18 8.98 5.23 -3.10
N ARG A 19 9.86 4.72 -3.96
CA ARG A 19 10.61 5.53 -4.94
C ARG A 19 9.82 5.81 -6.23
N VAL A 20 9.09 4.80 -6.73
CA VAL A 20 8.50 4.87 -8.09
C VAL A 20 6.97 4.95 -8.11
N GLY A 21 6.33 4.83 -6.96
CA GLY A 21 4.88 4.93 -6.80
C GLY A 21 4.36 3.94 -5.77
N PRO A 22 4.12 4.38 -4.51
CA PRO A 22 3.56 3.53 -3.47
C PRO A 22 2.03 3.46 -3.53
N ALA A 23 1.46 2.45 -2.87
CA ALA A 23 0.06 2.50 -2.44
C ALA A 23 -0.05 3.24 -1.10
N LEU A 24 -1.00 4.17 -0.99
CA LEU A 24 -1.13 5.09 0.13
C LEU A 24 -2.49 4.93 0.83
N MET A 25 -2.46 4.52 2.09
CA MET A 25 -3.64 4.35 2.95
C MET A 25 -3.71 5.51 3.94
N ALA A 26 -4.39 6.57 3.53
CA ALA A 26 -4.51 7.81 4.27
C ALA A 26 -5.57 7.73 5.36
N SER A 27 -5.29 8.25 6.55
CA SER A 27 -6.22 8.27 7.68
C SER A 27 -6.03 9.49 8.59
N GLY A 28 -7.07 9.85 9.33
CA GLY A 28 -7.03 10.99 10.25
C GLY A 28 -8.24 11.89 10.13
N ASP A 29 -8.05 13.20 10.30
CA ASP A 29 -9.11 14.17 10.14
C ASP A 29 -9.56 14.23 8.66
N GLN A 30 -10.79 13.78 8.39
CA GLN A 30 -11.33 13.75 7.03
C GLN A 30 -11.34 15.13 6.36
N SER A 31 -11.47 16.19 7.13
CA SER A 31 -11.44 17.55 6.58
C SER A 31 -10.04 17.96 6.08
N ALA A 32 -8.99 17.22 6.48
CA ALA A 32 -7.64 17.44 5.98
C ALA A 32 -7.40 16.74 4.63
N TRP A 33 -8.16 15.68 4.32
CA TRP A 33 -7.97 14.86 3.12
C TRP A 33 -7.98 15.69 1.84
N GLN A 34 -8.90 16.62 1.70
CA GLN A 34 -9.00 17.49 0.52
C GLN A 34 -7.72 18.27 0.19
N TYR A 35 -6.91 18.58 1.20
CA TYR A 35 -5.63 19.30 1.03
C TYR A 35 -4.47 18.37 0.70
N VAL A 36 -4.52 17.14 1.17
CA VAL A 36 -3.45 16.16 1.01
C VAL A 36 -3.65 15.30 -0.24
N LYS A 37 -4.90 15.03 -0.60
CA LYS A 37 -5.29 14.16 -1.72
C LYS A 37 -4.54 14.46 -3.03
N PRO A 38 -4.44 15.69 -3.52
CA PRO A 38 -3.76 15.95 -4.79
C PRO A 38 -2.28 15.56 -4.78
N MET A 39 -1.62 15.73 -3.63
CA MET A 39 -0.21 15.35 -3.48
C MET A 39 -0.06 13.82 -3.46
N TRP A 40 -0.92 13.12 -2.72
CA TRP A 40 -0.89 11.67 -2.61
C TRP A 40 -1.24 11.00 -3.95
N GLU A 41 -2.24 11.49 -4.65
CA GLU A 41 -2.57 11.00 -6.00
C GLU A 41 -1.46 11.25 -7.03
N ALA A 42 -0.68 12.31 -6.85
CA ALA A 42 0.45 12.60 -7.74
C ALA A 42 1.59 11.59 -7.59
N ILE A 43 1.91 11.19 -6.35
CA ILE A 43 3.06 10.31 -6.06
C ILE A 43 2.70 8.82 -5.99
N ALA A 44 1.44 8.46 -5.83
CA ALA A 44 1.00 7.07 -5.75
C ALA A 44 1.20 6.30 -7.06
N ALA A 45 1.33 4.99 -6.95
CA ALA A 45 1.17 4.09 -8.08
C ALA A 45 -0.19 4.32 -8.76
N LYS A 46 -0.28 4.02 -10.04
CA LYS A 46 -1.53 4.15 -10.79
C LYS A 46 -1.85 2.88 -11.55
N VAL A 47 -3.14 2.65 -11.74
CA VAL A 47 -3.67 1.52 -12.49
C VAL A 47 -4.58 2.02 -13.61
N ASP A 48 -4.72 1.23 -14.67
CA ASP A 48 -5.68 1.47 -15.74
C ASP A 48 -7.10 0.99 -15.37
N ALA A 49 -8.02 1.09 -16.30
CA ALA A 49 -9.41 0.65 -16.11
C ALA A 49 -9.57 -0.86 -15.85
N ASN A 50 -8.55 -1.66 -16.14
CA ASN A 50 -8.51 -3.10 -15.89
C ASN A 50 -7.77 -3.44 -14.58
N GLY A 51 -7.31 -2.44 -13.83
CA GLY A 51 -6.52 -2.62 -12.61
C GLY A 51 -5.05 -2.97 -12.86
N LEU A 52 -4.57 -2.85 -14.10
CA LEU A 52 -3.16 -3.12 -14.43
C LEU A 52 -2.28 -1.90 -14.17
N PRO A 53 -1.05 -2.11 -13.68
CA PRO A 53 -0.13 -1.02 -13.42
C PRO A 53 0.16 -0.20 -14.68
N VAL A 54 0.13 1.11 -14.56
CA VAL A 54 0.60 2.02 -15.59
C VAL A 54 1.91 2.69 -15.18
N ALA A 55 2.70 3.09 -16.16
CA ALA A 55 3.97 3.76 -15.88
C ALA A 55 3.74 5.05 -15.07
N GLN A 56 4.68 5.34 -14.17
CA GLN A 56 4.66 6.55 -13.34
C GLN A 56 4.43 7.80 -14.20
N PHE A 57 3.64 8.74 -13.68
CA PHE A 57 3.23 9.99 -14.35
C PHE A 57 2.30 9.85 -15.57
N LYS A 58 1.84 8.63 -15.91
CA LYS A 58 0.77 8.47 -16.90
C LYS A 58 -0.62 8.61 -16.24
N ALA A 59 -1.63 8.86 -17.07
CA ALA A 59 -3.02 8.89 -16.62
C ALA A 59 -3.46 7.51 -16.12
N GLY A 60 -4.15 7.47 -14.99
CA GLY A 60 -4.65 6.27 -14.37
C GLY A 60 -5.27 6.59 -13.02
N GLU A 61 -5.98 5.63 -12.43
CA GLU A 61 -6.51 5.74 -11.08
C GLU A 61 -5.37 5.57 -10.06
N ALA A 62 -5.24 6.54 -9.16
CA ALA A 62 -4.19 6.54 -8.16
C ALA A 62 -4.49 5.54 -7.03
N CYS A 63 -3.49 4.74 -6.66
CA CYS A 63 -3.54 3.84 -5.50
C CYS A 63 -3.38 4.64 -4.19
N ALA A 64 -4.23 5.63 -3.99
CA ALA A 64 -4.24 6.49 -2.81
C ALA A 64 -5.69 6.75 -2.37
N ALA A 65 -6.04 6.37 -1.15
CA ALA A 65 -7.39 6.51 -0.64
C ALA A 65 -7.41 6.95 0.83
N TYR A 66 -8.44 7.72 1.19
CA TYR A 66 -8.79 7.94 2.59
C TYR A 66 -9.54 6.71 3.10
N VAL A 67 -8.97 6.03 4.10
CA VAL A 67 -9.49 4.75 4.60
C VAL A 67 -10.17 4.86 5.98
N GLY A 68 -10.21 6.06 6.56
CA GLY A 68 -10.95 6.28 7.80
C GLY A 68 -10.27 7.18 8.83
N PRO A 69 -10.77 7.21 10.06
CA PRO A 69 -10.24 8.05 11.13
C PRO A 69 -8.79 7.67 11.50
N SER A 70 -8.20 8.44 12.40
CA SER A 70 -6.81 8.29 12.82
C SER A 70 -6.44 6.83 13.19
N GLY A 71 -5.35 6.34 12.62
CA GLY A 71 -4.86 4.98 12.83
C GLY A 71 -5.39 3.94 11.86
N THR A 72 -6.51 4.17 11.16
CA THR A 72 -7.13 3.17 10.27
C THR A 72 -6.19 2.76 9.14
N GLY A 73 -5.46 3.70 8.53
CA GLY A 73 -4.49 3.38 7.47
C GLY A 73 -3.38 2.44 7.94
N HIS A 74 -2.86 2.67 9.14
CA HIS A 74 -1.86 1.79 9.74
C HIS A 74 -2.43 0.42 10.10
N TYR A 75 -3.67 0.36 10.57
CA TYR A 75 -4.35 -0.91 10.83
C TYR A 75 -4.53 -1.74 9.55
N VAL A 76 -4.99 -1.12 8.46
CA VAL A 76 -5.13 -1.78 7.15
C VAL A 76 -3.78 -2.33 6.67
N LYS A 77 -2.71 -1.52 6.77
CA LYS A 77 -1.37 -1.98 6.38
C LYS A 77 -0.85 -3.12 7.28
N MET A 78 -1.15 -3.08 8.56
CA MET A 78 -0.78 -4.15 9.49
C MET A 78 -1.48 -5.47 9.13
N VAL A 79 -2.77 -5.43 8.82
CA VAL A 79 -3.53 -6.61 8.36
C VAL A 79 -2.97 -7.15 7.05
N HIS A 80 -2.72 -6.26 6.08
CA HIS A 80 -2.06 -6.62 4.81
C HIS A 80 -0.74 -7.35 5.06
N ASN A 81 0.14 -6.81 5.89
CA ASN A 81 1.43 -7.44 6.19
C ASN A 81 1.27 -8.79 6.89
N GLY A 82 0.28 -8.93 7.79
CA GLY A 82 0.01 -10.21 8.44
C GLY A 82 -0.34 -11.31 7.44
N ILE A 83 -1.14 -11.00 6.42
CA ILE A 83 -1.51 -11.92 5.35
C ILE A 83 -0.30 -12.21 4.44
N GLU A 84 0.38 -11.17 3.99
CA GLU A 84 1.53 -11.27 3.08
C GLU A 84 2.66 -12.14 3.67
N TYR A 85 3.00 -11.94 4.94
CA TYR A 85 4.05 -12.73 5.61
C TYR A 85 3.63 -14.19 5.80
N ALA A 86 2.35 -14.48 6.01
CA ALA A 86 1.86 -15.85 6.05
C ALA A 86 2.00 -16.54 4.68
N ASP A 87 1.63 -15.85 3.60
CA ASP A 87 1.81 -16.35 2.23
C ASP A 87 3.29 -16.61 1.91
N MET A 88 4.17 -15.68 2.26
CA MET A 88 5.61 -15.84 2.08
C MET A 88 6.16 -17.06 2.83
N GLN A 89 5.71 -17.28 4.07
CA GLN A 89 6.10 -18.43 4.86
C GLN A 89 5.64 -19.75 4.22
N LEU A 90 4.38 -19.82 3.76
CA LEU A 90 3.86 -20.99 3.06
C LEU A 90 4.67 -21.33 1.80
N ILE A 91 5.03 -20.33 1.00
CA ILE A 91 5.87 -20.49 -0.19
C ILE A 91 7.23 -21.06 0.21
N CYS A 92 7.85 -20.55 1.27
CA CYS A 92 9.14 -21.05 1.76
C CYS A 92 9.07 -22.50 2.25
N GLU A 93 8.00 -22.86 2.95
CA GLU A 93 7.79 -24.23 3.44
C GLU A 93 7.58 -25.22 2.29
N VAL A 94 6.76 -24.85 1.30
CA VAL A 94 6.55 -25.65 0.08
C VAL A 94 7.87 -25.82 -0.68
N TYR A 95 8.64 -24.75 -0.85
CA TYR A 95 9.96 -24.82 -1.49
C TYR A 95 10.90 -25.77 -0.75
N GLN A 96 10.98 -25.67 0.58
CA GLN A 96 11.79 -26.57 1.39
C GLN A 96 11.37 -28.03 1.29
N PHE A 97 10.05 -28.28 1.27
CA PHE A 97 9.52 -29.63 1.09
C PHE A 97 9.90 -30.21 -0.30
N MET A 98 9.73 -29.41 -1.35
CA MET A 98 10.09 -29.82 -2.72
C MET A 98 11.59 -30.16 -2.83
N ARG A 99 12.44 -29.32 -2.27
CA ARG A 99 13.90 -29.49 -2.31
C ARG A 99 14.40 -30.62 -1.38
N GLY A 100 13.91 -30.62 -0.14
CA GLY A 100 14.43 -31.47 0.91
C GLY A 100 13.81 -32.87 1.00
N VAL A 101 12.57 -33.04 0.56
CA VAL A 101 11.84 -34.32 0.65
C VAL A 101 11.62 -34.95 -0.72
N LEU A 102 11.29 -34.15 -1.73
CA LEU A 102 11.01 -34.67 -3.08
C LEU A 102 12.23 -34.62 -4.02
N ASP A 103 13.36 -34.10 -3.55
CA ASP A 103 14.62 -33.97 -4.30
C ASP A 103 14.44 -33.31 -5.69
N MET A 104 13.50 -32.34 -5.75
CA MET A 104 13.25 -31.58 -6.97
C MET A 104 14.38 -30.55 -7.20
N PRO A 105 14.78 -30.31 -8.45
CA PRO A 105 15.85 -29.38 -8.80
C PRO A 105 15.52 -27.90 -8.48
#